data_8ae3708229b3608cd709875b268f1e1b
#
_entry.id   8ae3708229b3608cd709875b268f1e1b
#
_cell.length_a   1.000
_cell.length_b   1.000
_cell.length_c   1.000
_cell.angle_alpha   90.00
_cell.angle_beta   90.00
_cell.angle_gamma   90.00
#
_symmetry.space_group_name_H-M   'P 1'
#
loop_
_entity.id
_entity.type
_entity.pdbx_description
1 polymer ?
#
loop_
_entity_poly.entity_id
_entity_poly.type
_entity_poly.pdbx_seq_one_letter_code
_entity_poly.pdbx_strand_id
1 'polypeptide(L)'
;MSKGCRNVKSKLRGVSRKLIYGKFHVYYKENGLSTLITVDLINSFSKTMMDLEKISYASFLLDLSLQVSRQSDDDFFELLRDVLLKIEEGFNTLVLTNIYEIKILDYLGVRPNIDFCSICGSDKAIVTINADRGGYVCRNCFSNEGLVSEKTIKMIRLYYYVDVKNITKLDVSSEVSREINQFLDDYYERYTGLYLKSKDFLKKINQMTKNG
;
A
#
# COMPACT_ATOMS: atom_id res chain seq x y z
N MET A 1 21.16 -10.34 12.92
CA MET A 1 20.86 -11.60 13.65
C MET A 1 20.43 -11.27 15.07
N SER A 2 19.39 -11.91 15.60
CA SER A 2 18.93 -11.71 16.98
C SER A 2 19.21 -13.00 17.79
N LYS A 3 20.37 -13.05 18.45
CA LYS A 3 20.80 -14.25 19.22
C LYS A 3 19.89 -14.43 20.44
N GLY A 4 19.38 -15.65 20.64
CA GLY A 4 18.60 -16.00 21.82
C GLY A 4 17.21 -15.38 21.92
N CYS A 5 16.69 -14.72 20.87
CA CYS A 5 15.37 -14.05 20.91
C CYS A 5 14.20 -15.01 21.17
N ARG A 6 14.36 -16.32 20.88
CA ARG A 6 13.36 -17.36 21.17
C ARG A 6 13.31 -17.80 22.63
N ASN A 7 14.35 -17.47 23.45
CA ASN A 7 14.35 -17.81 24.85
C ASN A 7 13.29 -17.00 25.61
N VAL A 8 12.54 -17.65 26.50
CA VAL A 8 11.44 -17.02 27.27
C VAL A 8 11.94 -15.84 28.11
N LYS A 9 13.17 -15.90 28.62
CA LYS A 9 13.79 -14.84 29.42
C LYS A 9 14.47 -13.74 28.59
N SER A 10 14.46 -13.83 27.25
CA SER A 10 15.14 -12.86 26.40
C SER A 10 14.36 -11.54 26.32
N LYS A 11 15.02 -10.43 26.61
CA LYS A 11 14.49 -9.06 26.41
C LYS A 11 14.16 -8.78 24.96
N LEU A 12 14.76 -9.51 24.01
CA LEU A 12 14.52 -9.37 22.57
C LEU A 12 13.30 -10.15 22.07
N ARG A 13 12.70 -11.04 22.88
CA ARG A 13 11.59 -11.91 22.44
C ARG A 13 10.38 -11.12 21.91
N GLY A 14 9.95 -10.10 22.63
CA GLY A 14 8.79 -9.28 22.27
C GLY A 14 9.01 -8.38 21.05
N VAL A 15 10.25 -7.97 20.82
CA VAL A 15 10.64 -7.00 19.79
C VAL A 15 11.31 -7.62 18.55
N SER A 16 11.52 -8.94 18.54
CA SER A 16 12.07 -9.68 17.39
C SER A 16 11.00 -10.35 16.52
N ARG A 17 9.73 -10.03 16.74
CA ARG A 17 8.61 -10.52 15.94
C ARG A 17 8.42 -9.64 14.69
N LYS A 18 7.61 -10.12 13.75
CA LYS A 18 7.19 -9.34 12.58
C LYS A 18 6.35 -8.14 13.02
N LEU A 19 6.32 -7.12 12.18
CA LEU A 19 5.51 -5.91 12.35
C LEU A 19 5.79 -5.21 13.69
N ILE A 20 7.03 -4.79 13.87
CA ILE A 20 7.49 -3.95 14.98
C ILE A 20 8.03 -2.64 14.40
N TYR A 21 7.54 -1.52 14.88
CA TYR A 21 8.09 -0.20 14.60
C TYR A 21 8.87 0.30 15.82
N GLY A 22 10.13 0.64 15.60
CA GLY A 22 11.01 1.08 16.66
C GLY A 22 12.40 1.44 16.15
N LYS A 23 13.23 1.92 17.06
CA LYS A 23 14.65 2.21 16.81
C LYS A 23 15.47 0.98 17.17
N PHE A 24 16.06 0.36 16.16
CA PHE A 24 16.85 -0.87 16.30
C PHE A 24 18.33 -0.52 16.52
N HIS A 25 18.89 -0.91 17.65
CA HIS A 25 20.31 -0.78 17.96
C HIS A 25 21.02 -2.06 17.57
N VAL A 26 21.94 -1.96 16.64
CA VAL A 26 22.65 -3.12 16.09
C VAL A 26 24.16 -2.95 16.26
N TYR A 27 24.85 -4.05 16.60
CA TYR A 27 26.29 -4.14 16.44
C TYR A 27 26.57 -4.47 14.98
N TYR A 28 27.01 -3.45 14.24
CA TYR A 28 27.29 -3.58 12.82
C TYR A 28 28.55 -4.41 12.59
N LYS A 29 28.51 -5.28 11.59
CA LYS A 29 29.68 -6.02 11.10
C LYS A 29 29.77 -5.81 9.59
N GLU A 30 30.90 -5.31 9.14
CA GLU A 30 31.18 -5.08 7.73
C GLU A 30 31.13 -6.38 6.91
N ASN A 31 31.75 -7.44 7.46
CA ASN A 31 31.76 -8.77 6.85
C ASN A 31 30.97 -9.74 7.73
N GLY A 32 29.68 -9.93 7.41
CA GLY A 32 28.84 -10.90 8.09
C GLY A 32 27.51 -10.33 8.63
N LEU A 33 26.83 -11.13 9.45
CA LEU A 33 25.53 -10.73 10.01
C LEU A 33 25.71 -9.81 11.22
N SER A 34 25.21 -8.59 11.11
CA SER A 34 25.07 -7.67 12.25
C SER A 34 24.20 -8.27 13.34
N THR A 35 24.43 -7.89 14.60
CA THR A 35 23.73 -8.45 15.75
C THR A 35 22.82 -7.40 16.37
N LEU A 36 21.54 -7.73 16.56
CA LEU A 36 20.58 -6.89 17.27
C LEU A 36 20.91 -6.88 18.77
N ILE A 37 21.10 -5.69 19.35
CA ILE A 37 21.39 -5.48 20.76
C ILE A 37 20.12 -5.18 21.53
N THR A 38 19.37 -4.15 21.12
CA THR A 38 18.12 -3.70 21.74
C THR A 38 17.23 -3.00 20.73
N VAL A 39 15.97 -2.81 21.10
CA VAL A 39 14.99 -2.06 20.32
C VAL A 39 14.25 -1.09 21.25
N ASP A 40 14.27 0.18 20.92
CA ASP A 40 13.38 1.17 21.53
C ASP A 40 12.04 1.08 20.79
N LEU A 41 11.07 0.40 21.40
CA LEU A 41 9.78 0.14 20.80
C LEU A 41 8.95 1.43 20.71
N ILE A 42 8.48 1.76 19.50
CA ILE A 42 7.56 2.88 19.25
C ILE A 42 6.13 2.36 19.10
N ASN A 43 5.92 1.34 18.26
CA ASN A 43 4.60 0.73 18.07
C ASN A 43 4.74 -0.79 17.83
N SER A 44 3.90 -1.57 18.48
CA SER A 44 3.87 -3.03 18.36
C SER A 44 2.78 -3.54 17.41
N PHE A 45 1.97 -2.65 16.84
CA PHE A 45 0.85 -2.97 15.96
C PHE A 45 -0.06 -4.07 16.51
N SER A 46 -0.41 -3.97 17.81
CA SER A 46 -1.11 -5.04 18.52
C SER A 46 -2.53 -5.26 17.99
N LYS A 47 -3.26 -4.20 17.64
CA LYS A 47 -4.61 -4.31 17.06
C LYS A 47 -4.55 -4.92 15.66
N THR A 48 -3.58 -4.48 14.84
CA THR A 48 -3.34 -5.04 13.51
C THR A 48 -2.98 -6.52 13.58
N MET A 49 -2.15 -6.92 14.55
CA MET A 49 -1.73 -8.31 14.72
C MET A 49 -2.85 -9.25 15.19
N MET A 50 -3.91 -8.72 15.82
CA MET A 50 -5.06 -9.51 16.30
C MET A 50 -6.20 -9.60 15.29
N ASP A 51 -6.12 -8.89 14.17
CA ASP A 51 -7.15 -8.81 13.15
C ASP A 51 -6.64 -9.43 11.85
N LEU A 52 -7.31 -10.49 11.37
CA LEU A 52 -6.87 -11.23 10.18
C LEU A 52 -6.87 -10.38 8.92
N GLU A 53 -7.85 -9.49 8.78
CA GLU A 53 -7.90 -8.57 7.64
C GLU A 53 -6.72 -7.60 7.69
N LYS A 54 -6.55 -6.88 8.80
CA LYS A 54 -5.48 -5.89 8.96
C LYS A 54 -4.09 -6.47 8.79
N ILE A 55 -3.82 -7.65 9.39
CA ILE A 55 -2.49 -8.28 9.25
C ILE A 55 -2.23 -8.75 7.81
N SER A 56 -3.28 -9.14 7.07
CA SER A 56 -3.15 -9.53 5.67
C SER A 56 -2.80 -8.33 4.79
N TYR A 57 -3.48 -7.20 4.98
CA TYR A 57 -3.14 -5.94 4.30
C TYR A 57 -1.75 -5.43 4.69
N ALA A 58 -1.40 -5.42 5.97
CA ALA A 58 -0.07 -5.02 6.42
C ALA A 58 1.04 -5.91 5.83
N SER A 59 0.80 -7.23 5.73
CA SER A 59 1.74 -8.15 5.10
C SER A 59 1.93 -7.88 3.61
N PHE A 60 0.85 -7.53 2.91
CA PHE A 60 0.91 -7.11 1.51
C PHE A 60 1.70 -5.82 1.33
N LEU A 61 1.44 -4.79 2.15
CA LEU A 61 2.16 -3.52 2.11
C LEU A 61 3.67 -3.71 2.33
N LEU A 62 4.05 -4.57 3.29
CA LEU A 62 5.46 -4.89 3.56
C LEU A 62 6.12 -5.65 2.41
N ASP A 63 5.41 -6.59 1.77
CA ASP A 63 5.92 -7.33 0.62
C ASP A 63 6.12 -6.41 -0.60
N LEU A 64 5.13 -5.56 -0.89
CA LEU A 64 5.22 -4.55 -1.93
C LEU A 64 6.40 -3.60 -1.68
N SER A 65 6.52 -3.06 -0.46
CA SER A 65 7.62 -2.19 -0.06
C SER A 65 8.99 -2.85 -0.25
N LEU A 66 9.12 -4.12 0.13
CA LEU A 66 10.36 -4.87 -0.03
C LEU A 66 10.74 -5.06 -1.51
N GLN A 67 9.76 -5.25 -2.40
CA GLN A 67 10.03 -5.40 -3.83
C GLN A 67 10.39 -4.06 -4.47
N VAL A 68 9.71 -2.97 -4.09
CA VAL A 68 10.02 -1.62 -4.57
C VAL A 68 11.41 -1.17 -4.11
N SER A 69 11.80 -1.42 -2.87
CA SER A 69 13.13 -1.06 -2.34
C SER A 69 14.32 -1.75 -3.04
N ARG A 70 14.05 -2.76 -3.88
CA ARG A 70 15.07 -3.39 -4.73
C ARG A 70 15.22 -2.72 -6.09
N GLN A 71 14.27 -1.86 -6.47
CA GLN A 71 14.19 -1.22 -7.77
C GLN A 71 14.38 0.30 -7.69
N SER A 72 14.17 0.89 -6.51
CA SER A 72 14.31 2.33 -6.26
C SER A 72 15.15 2.56 -5.00
N ASP A 73 16.05 3.53 -5.09
CA ASP A 73 16.86 4.01 -3.95
C ASP A 73 16.11 5.10 -3.15
N ASP A 74 14.92 5.51 -3.60
CA ASP A 74 14.12 6.54 -2.96
C ASP A 74 13.55 6.09 -1.62
N ASP A 75 13.48 7.01 -0.66
CA ASP A 75 12.96 6.74 0.67
C ASP A 75 11.43 6.93 0.72
N PHE A 76 10.72 5.83 0.77
CA PHE A 76 9.26 5.78 0.99
C PHE A 76 8.88 5.22 2.36
N PHE A 77 9.85 5.09 3.27
CA PHE A 77 9.62 4.56 4.61
C PHE A 77 8.56 5.34 5.39
N GLU A 78 8.56 6.67 5.28
CA GLU A 78 7.58 7.51 5.97
C GLU A 78 6.15 7.22 5.49
N LEU A 79 5.94 7.03 4.18
CA LEU A 79 4.65 6.68 3.61
C LEU A 79 4.16 5.32 4.15
N LEU A 80 5.03 4.29 4.14
CA LEU A 80 4.70 2.97 4.69
C LEU A 80 4.35 3.04 6.17
N ARG A 81 5.17 3.73 6.97
CA ARG A 81 4.97 3.93 8.40
C ARG A 81 3.59 4.55 8.68
N ASP A 82 3.27 5.64 7.98
CA ASP A 82 2.07 6.41 8.24
C ASP A 82 0.80 5.63 7.84
N VAL A 83 0.85 4.89 6.73
CA VAL A 83 -0.24 3.99 6.35
C VAL A 83 -0.45 2.89 7.38
N LEU A 84 0.62 2.23 7.85
CA LEU A 84 0.51 1.18 8.87
C LEU A 84 -0.02 1.73 10.21
N LEU A 85 0.39 2.92 10.61
CA LEU A 85 -0.14 3.58 11.82
C LEU A 85 -1.62 3.88 11.68
N LYS A 86 -2.09 4.37 10.53
CA LYS A 86 -3.51 4.60 10.26
C LYS A 86 -4.34 3.30 10.27
N ILE A 87 -3.79 2.19 9.78
CA ILE A 87 -4.41 0.85 9.91
C ILE A 87 -4.55 0.46 11.39
N GLU A 88 -3.51 0.68 12.19
CA GLU A 88 -3.52 0.41 13.64
C GLU A 88 -4.53 1.30 14.39
N GLU A 89 -4.72 2.55 13.96
CA GLU A 89 -5.74 3.48 14.48
C GLU A 89 -7.17 3.01 14.15
N GLY A 90 -7.37 2.15 13.13
CA GLY A 90 -8.66 1.57 12.76
C GLY A 90 -9.30 2.19 11.52
N PHE A 91 -8.55 2.93 10.73
CA PHE A 91 -9.03 3.40 9.42
C PHE A 91 -9.19 2.24 8.43
N ASN A 92 -9.99 2.46 7.39
CA ASN A 92 -10.30 1.44 6.39
C ASN A 92 -9.03 0.94 5.68
N THR A 93 -8.75 -0.35 5.82
CA THR A 93 -7.54 -1.00 5.33
C THR A 93 -7.44 -0.99 3.82
N LEU A 94 -8.54 -1.25 3.09
CA LEU A 94 -8.55 -1.23 1.63
C LEU A 94 -8.25 0.16 1.09
N VAL A 95 -8.89 1.20 1.65
CA VAL A 95 -8.68 2.58 1.21
C VAL A 95 -7.24 3.03 1.44
N LEU A 96 -6.68 2.75 2.62
CA LEU A 96 -5.29 3.07 2.94
C LEU A 96 -4.30 2.31 2.04
N THR A 97 -4.61 1.07 1.71
CA THR A 97 -3.81 0.27 0.78
C THR A 97 -3.85 0.85 -0.63
N ASN A 98 -5.02 1.23 -1.13
CA ASN A 98 -5.15 1.88 -2.44
C ASN A 98 -4.38 3.23 -2.48
N ILE A 99 -4.39 4.00 -1.38
CA ILE A 99 -3.58 5.24 -1.25
C ILE A 99 -2.09 4.91 -1.33
N TYR A 100 -1.66 3.87 -0.65
CA TYR A 100 -0.26 3.43 -0.70
C TYR A 100 0.13 2.97 -2.10
N GLU A 101 -0.67 2.09 -2.71
CA GLU A 101 -0.40 1.52 -4.03
C GLU A 101 -0.26 2.61 -5.09
N ILE A 102 -1.18 3.60 -5.14
CA ILE A 102 -1.10 4.65 -6.17
C ILE A 102 0.13 5.55 -6.01
N LYS A 103 0.55 5.84 -4.77
CA LYS A 103 1.74 6.64 -4.49
C LYS A 103 3.05 5.91 -4.78
N ILE A 104 3.08 4.61 -4.54
CA ILE A 104 4.27 3.78 -4.78
C ILE A 104 4.60 3.65 -6.27
N LEU A 105 3.63 3.83 -7.16
CA LEU A 105 3.88 3.81 -8.61
C LEU A 105 4.86 4.90 -9.06
N ASP A 106 4.99 6.02 -8.32
CA ASP A 106 6.01 7.04 -8.60
C ASP A 106 7.43 6.49 -8.40
N TYR A 107 7.64 5.75 -7.32
CA TYR A 107 8.93 5.15 -6.99
C TYR A 107 9.32 4.02 -7.95
N LEU A 108 8.34 3.46 -8.65
CA LEU A 108 8.54 2.49 -9.73
C LEU A 108 8.70 3.16 -11.10
N GLY A 109 8.56 4.50 -11.19
CA GLY A 109 8.65 5.23 -12.45
C GLY A 109 7.49 5.01 -13.43
N VAL A 110 6.37 4.46 -12.94
CA VAL A 110 5.21 4.10 -13.76
C VAL A 110 3.93 4.80 -13.28
N ARG A 111 4.03 6.08 -12.97
CA ARG A 111 2.89 6.89 -12.51
C ARG A 111 1.75 6.90 -13.53
N PRO A 112 0.49 6.61 -13.15
CA PRO A 112 -0.66 6.79 -14.02
C PRO A 112 -0.94 8.29 -14.25
N ASN A 113 -1.46 8.60 -15.43
CA ASN A 113 -1.89 9.96 -15.71
C ASN A 113 -3.27 10.23 -15.08
N ILE A 114 -3.28 10.98 -13.98
CA ILE A 114 -4.47 11.30 -13.19
C ILE A 114 -4.75 12.82 -13.13
N ASP A 115 -4.07 13.59 -13.94
CA ASP A 115 -4.27 15.04 -14.02
C ASP A 115 -5.00 15.44 -15.30
N PHE A 116 -4.76 14.72 -16.39
CA PHE A 116 -5.34 14.96 -17.71
C PHE A 116 -5.54 13.64 -18.48
N CYS A 117 -6.26 13.70 -19.58
CA CYS A 117 -6.47 12.56 -20.45
C CYS A 117 -5.15 12.01 -20.97
N SER A 118 -4.88 10.73 -20.75
CA SER A 118 -3.64 10.05 -21.17
C SER A 118 -3.48 9.97 -22.70
N ILE A 119 -4.56 10.22 -23.45
CA ILE A 119 -4.56 10.13 -24.94
C ILE A 119 -4.33 11.50 -25.57
N CYS A 120 -5.08 12.55 -25.15
CA CYS A 120 -5.05 13.85 -25.81
C CYS A 120 -4.53 15.00 -24.92
N GLY A 121 -4.22 14.75 -23.65
CA GLY A 121 -3.74 15.77 -22.71
C GLY A 121 -4.80 16.75 -22.18
N SER A 122 -6.09 16.57 -22.51
CA SER A 122 -7.17 17.45 -22.00
C SER A 122 -7.46 17.17 -20.53
N ASP A 123 -7.61 18.23 -19.74
CA ASP A 123 -8.05 18.17 -18.33
C ASP A 123 -9.59 18.20 -18.18
N LYS A 124 -10.32 18.34 -19.31
CA LYS A 124 -11.77 18.50 -19.34
C LYS A 124 -12.49 17.21 -19.67
N ALA A 125 -13.70 17.09 -19.12
CA ALA A 125 -14.64 16.01 -19.44
C ALA A 125 -14.03 14.60 -19.26
N ILE A 126 -13.24 14.39 -18.22
CA ILE A 126 -12.75 13.05 -17.83
C ILE A 126 -13.98 12.21 -17.47
N VAL A 127 -14.11 11.03 -18.06
CA VAL A 127 -15.26 10.14 -17.89
C VAL A 127 -14.88 8.77 -17.32
N THR A 128 -13.63 8.40 -17.41
CA THR A 128 -13.15 7.13 -16.83
C THR A 128 -11.66 7.16 -16.54
N ILE A 129 -11.19 6.14 -15.83
CA ILE A 129 -9.79 5.78 -15.68
C ILE A 129 -9.59 4.34 -16.18
N ASN A 130 -8.56 4.11 -16.94
CA ASN A 130 -8.32 2.82 -17.57
C ASN A 130 -6.82 2.47 -17.57
N ALA A 131 -6.49 1.26 -17.14
CA ALA A 131 -5.09 0.80 -17.07
C ALA A 131 -4.47 0.67 -18.47
N ASP A 132 -5.21 0.17 -19.45
CA ASP A 132 -4.71 0.01 -20.82
C ASP A 132 -4.32 1.34 -21.48
N ARG A 133 -4.99 2.41 -21.06
CA ARG A 133 -4.72 3.78 -21.53
C ARG A 133 -3.70 4.52 -20.66
N GLY A 134 -3.25 3.93 -19.57
CA GLY A 134 -2.26 4.52 -18.66
C GLY A 134 -2.83 5.61 -17.73
N GLY A 135 -4.16 5.69 -17.56
CA GLY A 135 -4.77 6.69 -16.66
C GLY A 135 -6.13 7.21 -17.11
N TYR A 136 -6.38 8.49 -16.91
CA TYR A 136 -7.63 9.14 -17.25
C TYR A 136 -7.93 9.18 -18.75
N VAL A 137 -9.22 9.02 -19.11
CA VAL A 137 -9.72 9.13 -20.46
C VAL A 137 -10.88 10.13 -20.49
N CYS A 138 -10.80 11.13 -21.38
CA CYS A 138 -11.87 12.11 -21.56
C CYS A 138 -12.95 11.60 -22.53
N ARG A 139 -14.10 12.27 -22.55
CA ARG A 139 -15.25 11.90 -23.38
C ARG A 139 -14.91 11.81 -24.87
N ASN A 140 -14.05 12.67 -25.36
CA ASN A 140 -13.69 12.69 -26.80
C ASN A 140 -12.79 11.52 -27.19
N CYS A 141 -12.01 10.99 -26.24
CA CYS A 141 -11.11 9.86 -26.46
C CYS A 141 -11.70 8.52 -26.00
N PHE A 142 -12.83 8.57 -25.30
CA PHE A 142 -13.55 7.39 -24.84
C PHE A 142 -14.05 6.56 -26.03
N SER A 143 -13.77 5.28 -26.02
CA SER A 143 -14.20 4.35 -27.06
C SER A 143 -15.07 3.23 -26.49
N ASN A 144 -14.52 2.37 -25.69
CA ASN A 144 -15.21 1.20 -25.14
C ASN A 144 -14.67 0.80 -23.75
N GLU A 145 -13.99 1.73 -23.09
CA GLU A 145 -13.50 1.51 -21.73
C GLU A 145 -14.67 1.42 -20.74
N GLY A 146 -14.55 0.63 -19.68
CA GLY A 146 -15.53 0.61 -18.60
C GLY A 146 -15.68 2.00 -17.98
N LEU A 147 -16.93 2.43 -17.76
CA LEU A 147 -17.20 3.69 -17.05
C LEU A 147 -17.03 3.49 -15.55
N VAL A 148 -16.47 4.48 -14.89
CA VAL A 148 -16.42 4.59 -13.43
C VAL A 148 -17.24 5.77 -12.95
N SER A 149 -17.58 5.79 -11.65
CA SER A 149 -18.31 6.90 -11.08
C SER A 149 -17.48 8.20 -11.09
N GLU A 150 -18.14 9.35 -11.19
CA GLU A 150 -17.47 10.66 -11.06
C GLU A 150 -16.74 10.79 -9.72
N LYS A 151 -17.29 10.15 -8.66
CA LYS A 151 -16.65 10.09 -7.36
C LYS A 151 -15.32 9.34 -7.42
N THR A 152 -15.24 8.25 -8.16
CA THR A 152 -14.01 7.47 -8.34
C THR A 152 -12.92 8.30 -9.02
N ILE A 153 -13.26 9.05 -10.08
CA ILE A 153 -12.33 9.95 -10.76
C ILE A 153 -11.74 10.98 -9.77
N LYS A 154 -12.60 11.61 -8.94
CA LYS A 154 -12.16 12.58 -7.94
C LYS A 154 -11.34 11.93 -6.82
N MET A 155 -11.75 10.75 -6.36
CA MET A 155 -11.12 10.07 -5.23
C MET A 155 -9.75 9.52 -5.56
N ILE A 156 -9.52 8.97 -6.76
CA ILE A 156 -8.21 8.45 -7.13
C ILE A 156 -7.16 9.57 -7.19
N ARG A 157 -7.55 10.75 -7.67
CA ARG A 157 -6.69 11.94 -7.62
C ARG A 157 -6.43 12.39 -6.19
N LEU A 158 -7.45 12.39 -5.33
CA LEU A 158 -7.29 12.69 -3.91
C LEU A 158 -6.34 11.70 -3.23
N TYR A 159 -6.47 10.40 -3.50
CA TYR A 159 -5.58 9.37 -2.94
C TYR A 159 -4.12 9.62 -3.29
N TYR A 160 -3.86 10.07 -4.51
CA TYR A 160 -2.50 10.38 -4.92
C TYR A 160 -1.91 11.59 -4.18
N TYR A 161 -2.70 12.67 -4.01
CA TYR A 161 -2.20 13.92 -3.43
C TYR A 161 -2.33 14.03 -1.91
N VAL A 162 -3.15 13.20 -1.27
CA VAL A 162 -3.38 13.29 0.19
C VAL A 162 -2.09 12.99 0.97
N ASP A 163 -1.81 13.80 1.98
CA ASP A 163 -0.82 13.42 2.99
C ASP A 163 -1.48 12.50 4.03
N VAL A 164 -0.98 11.26 4.10
CA VAL A 164 -1.56 10.20 4.96
C VAL A 164 -1.55 10.60 6.44
N LYS A 165 -0.55 11.34 6.89
CA LYS A 165 -0.45 11.83 8.28
C LYS A 165 -1.67 12.65 8.67
N ASN A 166 -2.18 13.45 7.75
CA ASN A 166 -3.25 14.42 7.97
C ASN A 166 -4.66 13.83 7.79
N ILE A 167 -4.78 12.54 7.48
CA ILE A 167 -6.07 11.87 7.38
C ILE A 167 -6.69 11.76 8.78
N THR A 168 -7.79 12.49 9.00
CA THR A 168 -8.60 12.44 10.24
C THR A 168 -9.93 11.73 10.02
N LYS A 169 -10.44 11.71 8.78
CA LYS A 169 -11.65 11.02 8.37
C LYS A 169 -11.45 10.40 7.01
N LEU A 170 -11.93 9.18 6.85
CA LEU A 170 -11.84 8.43 5.61
C LEU A 170 -13.17 7.73 5.37
N ASP A 171 -14.08 8.44 4.68
CA ASP A 171 -15.42 7.97 4.36
C ASP A 171 -15.54 7.81 2.84
N VAL A 172 -15.31 6.58 2.39
CA VAL A 172 -15.34 6.21 0.97
C VAL A 172 -16.28 5.03 0.79
N SER A 173 -17.21 5.14 -0.16
CA SER A 173 -18.14 4.04 -0.42
C SER A 173 -17.39 2.78 -0.89
N SER A 174 -17.96 1.63 -0.58
CA SER A 174 -17.39 0.35 -1.01
C SER A 174 -17.31 0.19 -2.53
N GLU A 175 -18.21 0.83 -3.26
CA GLU A 175 -18.21 0.87 -4.72
C GLU A 175 -16.98 1.62 -5.26
N VAL A 176 -16.76 2.86 -4.82
CA VAL A 176 -15.60 3.67 -5.20
C VAL A 176 -14.29 2.96 -4.84
N SER A 177 -14.21 2.40 -3.63
CA SER A 177 -13.01 1.68 -3.20
C SER A 177 -12.72 0.46 -4.08
N ARG A 178 -13.76 -0.25 -4.54
CA ARG A 178 -13.61 -1.42 -5.43
C ARG A 178 -13.20 -1.01 -6.85
N GLU A 179 -13.80 0.06 -7.39
CA GLU A 179 -13.43 0.58 -8.72
C GLU A 179 -11.95 1.01 -8.74
N ILE A 180 -11.49 1.71 -7.70
CA ILE A 180 -10.08 2.10 -7.58
C ILE A 180 -9.18 0.87 -7.43
N ASN A 181 -9.56 -0.08 -6.57
CA ASN A 181 -8.77 -1.30 -6.39
C ASN A 181 -8.66 -2.11 -7.69
N GLN A 182 -9.74 -2.23 -8.46
CA GLN A 182 -9.71 -2.92 -9.74
C GLN A 182 -8.76 -2.23 -10.72
N PHE A 183 -8.85 -0.90 -10.85
CA PHE A 183 -7.92 -0.14 -11.67
C PHE A 183 -6.47 -0.37 -11.25
N LEU A 184 -6.17 -0.34 -9.94
CA LEU A 184 -4.82 -0.58 -9.43
C LEU A 184 -4.34 -2.00 -9.70
N ASP A 185 -5.21 -3.02 -9.56
CA ASP A 185 -4.87 -4.40 -9.88
C ASP A 185 -4.44 -4.54 -11.34
N ASP A 186 -5.24 -4.02 -12.27
CA ASP A 186 -4.98 -4.05 -13.70
C ASP A 186 -3.73 -3.25 -14.08
N TYR A 187 -3.52 -2.11 -13.41
CA TYR A 187 -2.38 -1.24 -13.64
C TYR A 187 -1.06 -1.89 -13.18
N TYR A 188 -1.05 -2.48 -11.99
CA TYR A 188 0.13 -3.20 -11.46
C TYR A 188 0.51 -4.38 -12.34
N GLU A 189 -0.45 -5.17 -12.79
CA GLU A 189 -0.22 -6.31 -13.68
C GLU A 189 0.45 -5.87 -14.98
N ARG A 190 0.00 -4.73 -15.54
CA ARG A 190 0.49 -4.25 -16.84
C ARG A 190 1.85 -3.54 -16.78
N TYR A 191 2.09 -2.72 -15.77
CA TYR A 191 3.20 -1.77 -15.81
C TYR A 191 4.33 -2.05 -14.82
N THR A 192 4.12 -2.85 -13.79
CA THR A 192 5.15 -3.00 -12.76
C THR A 192 6.00 -4.27 -12.91
N GLY A 193 5.47 -5.32 -13.51
CA GLY A 193 6.12 -6.63 -13.56
C GLY A 193 6.31 -7.28 -12.18
N LEU A 194 5.73 -6.72 -11.12
CA LEU A 194 5.84 -7.25 -9.76
C LEU A 194 4.95 -8.47 -9.57
N TYR A 195 5.51 -9.53 -9.01
CA TYR A 195 4.75 -10.71 -8.61
C TYR A 195 4.57 -10.75 -7.09
N LEU A 196 3.37 -10.41 -6.63
CA LEU A 196 3.02 -10.25 -5.22
C LEU A 196 2.14 -11.42 -4.72
N LYS A 197 2.78 -12.47 -4.20
CA LYS A 197 2.07 -13.63 -3.61
C LYS A 197 1.13 -13.23 -2.47
N SER A 198 1.51 -12.19 -1.72
CA SER A 198 0.70 -11.61 -0.65
C SER A 198 -0.61 -11.00 -1.18
N LYS A 199 -0.63 -10.47 -2.39
CA LYS A 199 -1.85 -9.94 -3.03
C LYS A 199 -2.83 -11.05 -3.40
N ASP A 200 -2.34 -12.18 -3.89
CA ASP A 200 -3.17 -13.35 -4.17
C ASP A 200 -3.81 -13.91 -2.88
N PHE A 201 -3.04 -13.93 -1.79
CA PHE A 201 -3.56 -14.32 -0.49
C PHE A 201 -4.64 -13.35 0.01
N LEU A 202 -4.40 -12.04 -0.11
CA LEU A 202 -5.35 -11.00 0.26
C LEU A 202 -6.67 -11.13 -0.53
N LYS A 203 -6.61 -11.39 -1.84
CA LYS A 203 -7.81 -11.64 -2.66
C LYS A 203 -8.63 -12.83 -2.14
N LYS A 204 -7.98 -13.92 -1.72
CA LYS A 204 -8.65 -15.09 -1.12
C LYS A 204 -9.32 -14.76 0.20
N ILE A 205 -8.66 -14.05 1.11
CA ILE A 205 -9.24 -13.62 2.39
C ILE A 205 -10.49 -12.75 2.14
N ASN A 206 -10.40 -11.77 1.25
CA ASN A 206 -11.52 -10.88 0.93
C ASN A 206 -12.73 -11.63 0.31
N GLN A 207 -12.51 -12.74 -0.37
CA GLN A 207 -13.58 -13.60 -0.86
C GLN A 207 -14.25 -14.41 0.26
N MET A 208 -13.46 -14.90 1.22
CA MET A 208 -14.00 -15.68 2.37
C MET A 208 -14.85 -14.80 3.29
N THR A 209 -14.44 -13.58 3.56
CA THR A 209 -15.18 -12.63 4.43
C THR A 209 -16.47 -12.10 3.80
N LYS A 210 -16.68 -12.24 2.50
CA LYS A 210 -17.94 -11.85 1.82
C LYS A 210 -18.99 -12.96 1.81
N ASN A 211 -18.59 -14.21 2.07
CA ASN A 211 -19.45 -15.39 1.98
C ASN A 211 -19.88 -15.93 3.36
N GLY A 212 -19.46 -15.27 4.45
CA GLY A 212 -19.86 -15.58 5.82
C GLY A 212 -20.64 -14.43 6.45
#